data_d88c94076c8dcc24ac58c5b686a5e9be
#
_entry.id   d88c94076c8dcc24ac58c5b686a5e9be
#
_cell.length_a   1.000
_cell.length_b   1.000
_cell.length_c   1.000
_cell.angle_alpha   90.00
_cell.angle_beta   90.00
_cell.angle_gamma   90.00
#
_symmetry.space_group_name_H-M   'P 1'
#
loop_
_entity.id
_entity.type
_entity.pdbx_description
1 polymer ?
#
loop_
_entity_poly.entity_id
_entity_poly.type
_entity_poly.pdbx_seq_one_letter_code
_entity_poly.pdbx_strand_id
1 'polypeptide(L)'
;MDEFYKEALGQAKKSLSEGGIPIGSVLVYQNKIIGKGHNRRVQDGSVILHGEMDALERANRQPASVYKESIIYTTLSPCPMCTGAILLYGIPKVVVGENTNFMGAEDLLREKGVEVTVLHDPESIQMMKDFIQEKPELWNEDIGE
;
A
#
# COMPACT_ATOMS: atom_id res chain seq x y z
N MET A 1 8.53 -11.19 11.87
CA MET A 1 7.93 -10.28 10.88
C MET A 1 9.05 -9.54 10.18
N ASP A 2 8.92 -9.41 8.88
CA ASP A 2 9.86 -8.70 8.01
C ASP A 2 10.00 -7.25 8.46
N GLU A 3 11.25 -6.76 8.54
CA GLU A 3 11.55 -5.39 8.97
C GLU A 3 10.90 -4.33 8.06
N PHE A 4 10.87 -4.60 6.75
CA PHE A 4 10.26 -3.66 5.80
C PHE A 4 8.74 -3.62 5.95
N TYR A 5 8.13 -4.77 6.21
CA TYR A 5 6.69 -4.78 6.48
C TYR A 5 6.36 -4.02 7.77
N LYS A 6 7.19 -4.15 8.79
CA LYS A 6 7.02 -3.38 10.04
C LYS A 6 7.00 -1.88 9.76
N GLU A 7 7.86 -1.41 8.85
CA GLU A 7 7.87 0.00 8.46
C GLU A 7 6.58 0.40 7.73
N ALA A 8 6.07 -0.47 6.86
CA ALA A 8 4.77 -0.22 6.20
C ALA A 8 3.65 -0.16 7.24
N LEU A 9 3.64 -1.08 8.19
CA LEU A 9 2.66 -1.09 9.28
C LEU A 9 2.79 0.18 10.14
N GLY A 10 4.01 0.64 10.39
CA GLY A 10 4.26 1.90 11.08
C GLY A 10 3.66 3.10 10.37
N GLN A 11 3.75 3.12 9.03
CA GLN A 11 3.11 4.16 8.23
C GLN A 11 1.58 4.11 8.33
N ALA A 12 0.99 2.91 8.36
CA ALA A 12 -0.44 2.75 8.55
C ALA A 12 -0.87 3.31 9.92
N LYS A 13 -0.13 3.00 10.96
CA LYS A 13 -0.39 3.52 12.32
C LYS A 13 -0.24 5.02 12.38
N LYS A 14 0.74 5.58 11.68
CA LYS A 14 0.93 7.03 11.57
C LYS A 14 -0.29 7.68 10.95
N SER A 15 -0.79 7.13 9.83
CA SER A 15 -2.00 7.65 9.19
C SER A 15 -3.18 7.63 10.15
N LEU A 16 -3.38 6.53 10.87
CA LEU A 16 -4.46 6.41 11.86
C LEU A 16 -4.33 7.48 12.94
N SER A 17 -3.13 7.73 13.45
CA SER A 17 -2.88 8.73 14.48
C SER A 17 -3.18 10.15 14.01
N GLU A 18 -3.12 10.38 12.69
CA GLU A 18 -3.44 11.67 12.07
C GLU A 18 -4.92 11.79 11.67
N GLY A 19 -5.73 10.79 11.99
CA GLY A 19 -7.15 10.76 11.64
C GLY A 19 -7.43 10.20 10.25
N GLY A 20 -6.43 9.65 9.58
CA GLY A 20 -6.54 9.13 8.24
C GLY A 20 -6.78 7.63 8.16
N ILE A 21 -6.91 7.14 6.93
CA ILE A 21 -7.13 5.73 6.64
C ILE A 21 -5.84 4.96 6.95
N PRO A 22 -5.88 3.89 7.78
CA PRO A 22 -4.68 3.21 8.24
C PRO A 22 -4.10 2.24 7.20
N ILE A 23 -3.57 2.79 6.13
CA ILE A 23 -2.88 2.05 5.08
C ILE A 23 -1.51 2.67 4.90
N GLY A 24 -0.48 1.84 4.97
CA GLY A 24 0.91 2.26 4.81
C GLY A 24 1.65 1.39 3.81
N SER A 25 2.69 1.96 3.24
CA SER A 25 3.48 1.29 2.20
C SER A 25 4.93 1.75 2.23
N VAL A 26 5.83 0.86 1.82
CA VAL A 26 7.23 1.22 1.60
C VAL A 26 7.71 0.61 0.28
N LEU A 27 8.57 1.34 -0.42
CA LEU A 27 9.26 0.87 -1.61
C LEU A 27 10.69 0.54 -1.23
N VAL A 28 11.13 -0.69 -1.55
CA VAL A 28 12.44 -1.21 -1.16
C VAL A 28 13.25 -1.54 -2.41
N TYR A 29 14.48 -1.02 -2.45
CA TYR A 29 15.44 -1.28 -3.51
C TYR A 29 16.79 -1.64 -2.88
N GLN A 30 17.35 -2.78 -3.28
CA GLN A 30 18.65 -3.26 -2.76
C GLN A 30 18.71 -3.26 -1.23
N ASN A 31 17.69 -3.83 -0.59
CA ASN A 31 17.54 -3.91 0.87
C ASN A 31 17.50 -2.55 1.59
N LYS A 32 17.11 -1.49 0.88
CA LYS A 32 16.94 -0.16 1.48
C LYS A 32 15.57 0.39 1.14
N ILE A 33 14.94 1.00 2.12
CA ILE A 33 13.70 1.73 1.89
C ILE A 33 14.05 3.02 1.16
N ILE A 34 13.49 3.21 -0.03
CA ILE A 34 13.69 4.43 -0.82
C ILE A 34 12.46 5.34 -0.82
N GLY A 35 11.32 4.85 -0.33
CA GLY A 35 10.12 5.66 -0.16
C GLY A 35 9.20 5.04 0.88
N LYS A 36 8.65 5.87 1.77
CA LYS A 36 7.64 5.48 2.76
C LYS A 36 6.43 6.37 2.56
N GLY A 37 5.24 5.79 2.64
CA GLY A 37 4.03 6.56 2.50
C GLY A 37 2.85 5.95 3.23
N HIS A 38 1.82 6.74 3.38
CA HIS A 38 0.55 6.30 3.92
C HIS A 38 -0.59 7.01 3.19
N ASN A 39 -1.80 6.51 3.36
CA ASN A 39 -2.97 7.14 2.76
C ASN A 39 -3.10 8.58 3.24
N ARG A 40 -3.34 9.51 2.31
CA ARG A 40 -3.44 10.95 2.59
C ARG A 40 -4.77 11.57 2.18
N ARG A 41 -5.78 10.74 1.99
CA ARG A 41 -7.11 11.25 1.61
C ARG A 41 -7.62 12.28 2.62
N VAL A 42 -7.54 11.94 3.89
CA VAL A 42 -8.03 12.81 4.96
C VAL A 42 -7.06 13.94 5.26
N GLN A 43 -5.78 13.62 5.42
CA GLN A 43 -4.79 14.58 5.85
C GLN A 43 -4.55 15.69 4.82
N ASP A 44 -4.45 15.31 3.54
CA ASP A 44 -4.09 16.25 2.47
C ASP A 44 -5.25 16.52 1.50
N GLY A 45 -6.41 15.90 1.71
CA GLY A 45 -7.52 16.01 0.76
C GLY A 45 -7.17 15.39 -0.59
N SER A 46 -6.34 14.35 -0.61
CA SER A 46 -5.86 13.76 -1.86
C SER A 46 -6.74 12.60 -2.30
N VAL A 47 -7.12 12.59 -3.57
CA VAL A 47 -7.88 11.47 -4.15
C VAL A 47 -6.98 10.35 -4.68
N ILE A 48 -5.68 10.61 -4.89
CA ILE A 48 -4.77 9.64 -5.49
C ILE A 48 -3.68 9.14 -4.55
N LEU A 49 -3.38 9.83 -3.47
CA LEU A 49 -2.31 9.41 -2.57
C LEU A 49 -2.79 8.32 -1.60
N HIS A 50 -3.05 7.15 -2.15
CA HIS A 50 -3.12 5.90 -1.39
C HIS A 50 -1.72 5.60 -0.84
N GLY A 51 -1.60 4.66 0.09
CA GLY A 51 -0.30 4.36 0.71
C GLY A 51 0.78 4.05 -0.33
N GLU A 52 0.45 3.22 -1.31
CA GLU A 52 1.38 2.82 -2.37
C GLU A 52 1.78 4.01 -3.24
N MET A 53 0.81 4.83 -3.65
CA MET A 53 1.08 6.01 -4.46
C MET A 53 1.92 7.02 -3.69
N ASP A 54 1.66 7.20 -2.40
CA ASP A 54 2.46 8.08 -1.56
C ASP A 54 3.90 7.57 -1.40
N ALA A 55 4.08 6.26 -1.24
CA ALA A 55 5.41 5.68 -1.16
C ALA A 55 6.21 5.92 -2.45
N LEU A 56 5.56 5.75 -3.62
CA LEU A 56 6.18 6.04 -4.91
C LEU A 56 6.53 7.51 -5.05
N GLU A 57 5.64 8.41 -4.64
CA GLU A 57 5.87 9.85 -4.66
C GLU A 57 7.07 10.22 -3.78
N ARG A 58 7.14 9.66 -2.57
CA ARG A 58 8.22 9.94 -1.62
C ARG A 58 9.57 9.35 -2.03
N ALA A 59 9.56 8.32 -2.88
CA ALA A 59 10.80 7.77 -3.45
C ALA A 59 11.42 8.72 -4.48
N ASN A 60 10.70 9.74 -4.90
CA ASN A 60 11.09 10.69 -5.93
C ASN A 60 11.27 9.99 -7.29
N ARG A 61 11.74 10.73 -8.28
CA ARG A 61 11.92 10.22 -9.62
C ARG A 61 13.12 9.26 -9.67
N GLN A 62 12.85 8.00 -10.00
CA GLN A 62 13.87 6.97 -10.12
C GLN A 62 13.99 6.51 -11.57
N PRO A 63 15.18 6.03 -11.99
CA PRO A 63 15.31 5.37 -13.28
C PRO A 63 14.43 4.11 -13.35
N ALA A 64 13.98 3.75 -14.53
CA ALA A 64 13.15 2.55 -14.73
C ALA A 64 13.78 1.28 -14.15
N SER A 65 15.11 1.17 -14.23
CA SER A 65 15.84 0.01 -13.70
C SER A 65 15.68 -0.19 -12.19
N VAL A 66 15.48 0.90 -11.45
CA VAL A 66 15.28 0.83 -9.99
C VAL A 66 13.94 0.17 -9.67
N TYR A 67 12.87 0.58 -10.34
CA TYR A 67 11.55 -0.01 -10.09
C TYR A 67 11.51 -1.49 -10.43
N LYS A 68 12.19 -1.89 -11.51
CA LYS A 68 12.22 -3.29 -11.98
C LYS A 68 12.94 -4.23 -11.02
N GLU A 69 13.67 -3.71 -10.07
CA GLU A 69 14.38 -4.48 -9.05
C GLU A 69 13.87 -4.14 -7.64
N SER A 70 12.74 -3.45 -7.54
CA SER A 70 12.17 -3.05 -6.26
C SER A 70 11.11 -4.03 -5.78
N ILE A 71 10.82 -3.94 -4.50
CA ILE A 71 9.71 -4.64 -3.84
C ILE A 71 8.85 -3.56 -3.20
N ILE A 72 7.54 -3.63 -3.41
CA ILE A 72 6.62 -2.74 -2.72
C ILE A 72 5.88 -3.53 -1.63
N TYR A 73 5.88 -2.97 -0.43
CA TYR A 73 5.14 -3.49 0.72
C TYR A 73 3.93 -2.59 0.95
N THR A 74 2.77 -3.19 1.15
CA THR A 74 1.56 -2.43 1.47
C THR A 74 0.74 -3.19 2.49
N THR A 75 0.12 -2.49 3.44
CA THR A 75 -0.63 -3.15 4.50
C THR A 75 -1.97 -3.70 4.04
N LEU A 76 -2.51 -3.17 2.93
CA LEU A 76 -3.77 -3.65 2.36
C LEU A 76 -3.58 -3.97 0.87
N SER A 77 -4.32 -4.95 0.38
CA SER A 77 -4.32 -5.35 -1.02
C SER A 77 -4.49 -4.13 -1.94
N PRO A 78 -3.64 -3.98 -3.00
CA PRO A 78 -3.65 -2.76 -3.80
C PRO A 78 -4.89 -2.65 -4.69
N CYS A 79 -5.50 -1.45 -4.68
CA CYS A 79 -6.63 -1.12 -5.53
C CYS A 79 -6.22 -1.08 -7.01
N PRO A 80 -7.18 -0.93 -7.96
CA PRO A 80 -6.83 -0.84 -9.38
C PRO A 80 -5.84 0.27 -9.73
N MET A 81 -5.93 1.43 -9.10
CA MET A 81 -5.01 2.55 -9.35
C MET A 81 -3.58 2.17 -8.94
N CYS A 82 -3.41 1.64 -7.74
CA CYS A 82 -2.08 1.24 -7.25
C CYS A 82 -1.54 0.04 -8.03
N THR A 83 -2.41 -0.89 -8.39
CA THR A 83 -2.06 -2.01 -9.27
C THR A 83 -1.56 -1.52 -10.62
N GLY A 84 -2.23 -0.52 -11.21
CA GLY A 84 -1.79 0.10 -12.45
C GLY A 84 -0.40 0.70 -12.33
N ALA A 85 -0.10 1.39 -11.24
CA ALA A 85 1.22 1.97 -11.01
C ALA A 85 2.29 0.89 -10.88
N ILE A 86 2.01 -0.19 -10.14
CA ILE A 86 2.93 -1.31 -9.98
C ILE A 86 3.25 -1.92 -11.35
N LEU A 87 2.24 -2.14 -12.18
CA LEU A 87 2.42 -2.69 -13.53
C LEU A 87 3.15 -1.72 -14.45
N LEU A 88 2.80 -0.43 -14.39
CA LEU A 88 3.42 0.58 -15.24
C LEU A 88 4.93 0.64 -15.03
N TYR A 89 5.36 0.65 -13.79
CA TYR A 89 6.78 0.76 -13.47
C TYR A 89 7.51 -0.58 -13.43
N GLY A 90 6.79 -1.67 -13.60
CA GLY A 90 7.39 -3.00 -13.68
C GLY A 90 7.95 -3.50 -12.35
N ILE A 91 7.33 -3.12 -11.24
CA ILE A 91 7.75 -3.61 -9.92
C ILE A 91 7.41 -5.11 -9.85
N PRO A 92 8.40 -5.98 -9.66
CA PRO A 92 8.20 -7.42 -9.83
C PRO A 92 7.61 -8.13 -8.62
N LYS A 93 7.60 -7.50 -7.44
CA LYS A 93 7.15 -8.16 -6.22
C LYS A 93 6.37 -7.21 -5.33
N VAL A 94 5.24 -7.72 -4.82
CA VAL A 94 4.38 -7.02 -3.87
C VAL A 94 4.18 -7.90 -2.64
N VAL A 95 4.39 -7.32 -1.47
CA VAL A 95 4.09 -7.97 -0.19
C VAL A 95 2.89 -7.24 0.42
N VAL A 96 1.82 -7.99 0.63
CA VAL A 96 0.52 -7.46 1.07
C VAL A 96 0.27 -7.90 2.51
N GLY A 97 -0.04 -6.95 3.38
CA GLY A 97 -0.35 -7.25 4.77
C GLY A 97 -1.62 -8.10 4.91
N GLU A 98 -2.68 -7.70 4.23
CA GLU A 98 -3.93 -8.45 4.28
C GLU A 98 -4.81 -8.15 3.05
N ASN A 99 -5.71 -9.06 2.76
CA ASN A 99 -6.72 -8.93 1.71
C ASN A 99 -8.13 -9.36 2.19
N THR A 100 -8.33 -9.44 3.50
CA THR A 100 -9.59 -9.83 4.10
C THR A 100 -10.62 -8.72 4.04
N ASN A 101 -10.23 -7.50 4.38
CA ASN A 101 -11.12 -6.34 4.37
C ASN A 101 -11.36 -5.83 2.96
N PHE A 102 -10.40 -6.01 2.07
CA PHE A 102 -10.50 -5.60 0.68
C PHE A 102 -9.53 -6.42 -0.14
N MET A 103 -10.02 -7.02 -1.21
CA MET A 103 -9.16 -7.68 -2.19
C MET A 103 -9.17 -6.85 -3.46
N GLY A 104 -8.00 -6.30 -3.81
CA GLY A 104 -7.82 -5.54 -5.04
C GLY A 104 -7.52 -6.46 -6.23
N ALA A 105 -6.70 -5.98 -7.15
CA ALA A 105 -6.42 -6.67 -8.41
C ALA A 105 -5.25 -7.66 -8.30
N GLU A 106 -5.21 -8.49 -7.26
CA GLU A 106 -4.11 -9.45 -7.05
C GLU A 106 -4.00 -10.46 -8.19
N ASP A 107 -5.14 -10.92 -8.72
CA ASP A 107 -5.13 -11.87 -9.83
C ASP A 107 -4.51 -11.25 -11.09
N LEU A 108 -4.81 -9.99 -11.36
CA LEU A 108 -4.20 -9.27 -12.47
C LEU A 108 -2.69 -9.13 -12.29
N LEU A 109 -2.23 -8.82 -11.08
CA LEU A 109 -0.80 -8.74 -10.79
C LEU A 109 -0.12 -10.07 -11.09
N ARG A 110 -0.67 -11.17 -10.58
CA ARG A 110 -0.13 -12.51 -10.80
C ARG A 110 -0.14 -12.89 -12.28
N GLU A 111 -1.22 -12.59 -12.98
CA GLU A 111 -1.36 -12.84 -14.42
C GLU A 111 -0.26 -12.12 -15.22
N LYS A 112 0.14 -10.94 -14.79
CA LYS A 112 1.19 -10.15 -15.43
C LYS A 112 2.60 -10.49 -14.93
N GLY A 113 2.74 -11.54 -14.13
CA GLY A 113 4.03 -12.02 -13.68
C GLY A 113 4.56 -11.39 -12.39
N VAL A 114 3.75 -10.59 -11.70
CA VAL A 114 4.16 -10.02 -10.42
C VAL A 114 3.99 -11.07 -9.31
N GLU A 115 5.02 -11.24 -8.49
CA GLU A 115 4.94 -12.11 -7.33
C GLU A 115 4.18 -11.40 -6.22
N VAL A 116 3.06 -11.97 -5.78
CA VAL A 116 2.23 -11.41 -4.71
C VAL A 116 2.24 -12.34 -3.52
N THR A 117 2.72 -11.85 -2.38
CA THR A 117 2.73 -12.57 -1.12
C THR A 117 1.78 -11.88 -0.15
N VAL A 118 0.82 -12.61 0.40
CA VAL A 118 -0.12 -12.08 1.39
C VAL A 118 0.24 -12.63 2.76
N LEU A 119 0.47 -11.74 3.72
CA LEU A 119 0.94 -12.10 5.06
C LEU A 119 -0.19 -12.49 6.01
N HIS A 120 -1.41 -12.06 5.72
CA HIS A 120 -2.57 -12.25 6.61
C HIS A 120 -2.27 -11.74 8.02
N ASP A 121 -1.70 -10.53 8.09
CA ASP A 121 -1.29 -9.91 9.35
C ASP A 121 -2.50 -9.55 10.21
N PRO A 122 -2.67 -10.16 11.39
CA PRO A 122 -3.84 -9.90 12.23
C PRO A 122 -3.95 -8.45 12.69
N GLU A 123 -2.84 -7.77 12.87
CA GLU A 123 -2.84 -6.38 13.32
C GLU A 123 -3.39 -5.44 12.24
N SER A 124 -2.94 -5.59 11.00
CA SER A 124 -3.46 -4.77 9.91
C SER A 124 -4.92 -5.11 9.59
N ILE A 125 -5.30 -6.37 9.69
CA ILE A 125 -6.71 -6.80 9.51
C ILE A 125 -7.60 -6.09 10.53
N GLN A 126 -7.22 -6.13 11.80
CA GLN A 126 -8.04 -5.56 12.88
C GLN A 126 -8.11 -4.04 12.77
N MET A 127 -6.99 -3.40 12.48
CA MET A 127 -6.90 -1.94 12.36
C MET A 127 -7.82 -1.42 11.24
N MET A 128 -7.79 -2.07 10.07
CA MET A 128 -8.67 -1.70 8.96
C MET A 128 -10.13 -2.00 9.26
N LYS A 129 -10.42 -3.15 9.86
CA LYS A 129 -11.77 -3.54 10.24
C LYS A 129 -12.40 -2.49 11.16
N ASP A 130 -11.65 -2.08 12.19
CA ASP A 130 -12.11 -1.06 13.14
C ASP A 130 -12.36 0.28 12.46
N PHE A 131 -11.46 0.68 11.56
CA PHE A 131 -11.61 1.93 10.82
C PHE A 131 -12.84 1.92 9.93
N ILE A 132 -13.06 0.84 9.18
CA ILE A 132 -14.21 0.71 8.28
C ILE A 132 -15.52 0.76 9.08
N GLN A 133 -15.54 0.10 10.24
CA GLN A 133 -16.71 0.08 11.11
C GLN A 133 -17.01 1.47 11.67
N GLU A 134 -16.00 2.22 12.04
CA GLU A 134 -16.13 3.55 12.62
C GLU A 134 -16.41 4.63 11.58
N LYS A 135 -15.77 4.55 10.42
CA LYS A 135 -15.82 5.58 9.38
C LYS A 135 -16.06 4.98 7.99
N PRO A 136 -17.21 4.31 7.79
CA PRO A 136 -17.47 3.62 6.53
C PRO A 136 -17.51 4.56 5.32
N GLU A 137 -17.94 5.80 5.50
CA GLU A 137 -18.06 6.77 4.42
C GLU A 137 -16.69 7.15 3.84
N LEU A 138 -15.70 7.36 4.71
CA LEU A 138 -14.33 7.68 4.28
C LEU A 138 -13.71 6.50 3.53
N TRP A 139 -13.95 5.30 4.03
CA TRP A 139 -13.46 4.09 3.37
C TRP A 139 -14.10 3.91 2.00
N ASN A 140 -15.41 4.00 1.91
CA ASN A 140 -16.13 3.83 0.64
C ASN A 140 -15.67 4.86 -0.39
N GLU A 141 -15.49 6.11 0.02
CA GLU A 141 -14.97 7.16 -0.84
C GLU A 141 -13.59 6.81 -1.40
N ASP A 142 -12.74 6.21 -0.57
CA ASP A 142 -11.36 5.87 -0.96
C ASP A 142 -11.30 4.76 -2.02
N ILE A 143 -12.31 3.91 -2.09
CA ILE A 143 -12.41 2.85 -3.08
C ILE A 143 -13.44 3.15 -4.18
N GLY A 144 -13.93 4.37 -4.24
CA GLY A 144 -14.83 4.80 -5.31
C GLY A 144 -16.27 4.34 -5.16
N GLU A 145 -16.73 4.12 -3.93
CA GLU A 145 -18.09 3.64 -3.65
C GLU A 145 -18.96 4.61 -2.85
#